data_1c20cbba119bc976a91580d9516d0adb
#
_entry.id   1c20cbba119bc976a91580d9516d0adb
#
_cell.length_a   1.000
_cell.length_b   1.000
_cell.length_c   1.000
_cell.angle_alpha   90.00
_cell.angle_beta   90.00
_cell.angle_gamma   90.00
#
_symmetry.space_group_name_H-M   'P 1'
#
loop_
_entity.id
_entity.type
_entity.pdbx_description
1 polymer ?
#
loop_
_entity_poly.entity_id
_entity_poly.type
_entity_poly.pdbx_seq_one_letter_code
_entity_poly.pdbx_strand_id
1 'polypeptide(L)'
;MQRWAENQTFIALGQILLAAGIEKIDATPIGGFDESIISEELGLTEQGLVPSVLLTLGYRSDADFNAKLPKSRLSKEDIFTQL
;
A
#
# COMPACT_ATOMS: atom_id res chain seq x y z
N MET A 1 -14.34 -3.56 15.31
CA MET A 1 -12.95 -4.00 15.57
C MET A 1 -12.12 -4.16 14.31
N GLN A 2 -12.68 -4.76 13.25
CA GLN A 2 -11.95 -4.93 11.98
C GLN A 2 -11.46 -3.60 11.42
N ARG A 3 -12.32 -2.59 11.41
CA ARG A 3 -11.96 -1.26 10.89
C ARG A 3 -10.81 -0.62 11.66
N TRP A 4 -10.85 -0.73 12.98
CA TRP A 4 -9.78 -0.20 13.83
C TRP A 4 -8.45 -0.91 13.54
N ALA A 5 -8.49 -2.24 13.49
CA ALA A 5 -7.29 -3.04 13.21
C ALA A 5 -6.73 -2.72 11.84
N GLU A 6 -7.59 -2.58 10.83
CA GLU A 6 -7.19 -2.23 9.48
C GLU A 6 -6.52 -0.86 9.42
N ASN A 7 -7.07 0.12 10.15
CA ASN A 7 -6.46 1.45 10.21
C ASN A 7 -5.04 1.41 10.78
N GLN A 8 -4.79 0.52 11.76
CA GLN A 8 -3.45 0.37 12.31
C GLN A 8 -2.47 -0.15 11.27
N THR A 9 -2.91 -1.02 10.37
CA THR A 9 -2.04 -1.54 9.31
C THR A 9 -1.62 -0.44 8.33
N PHE A 10 -2.48 0.52 8.06
CA PHE A 10 -2.17 1.63 7.17
C PHE A 10 -1.15 2.59 7.79
N ILE A 11 -1.12 2.73 9.11
CA ILE A 11 -0.08 3.50 9.79
C ILE A 11 1.28 2.84 9.56
N ALA A 12 1.34 1.52 9.76
CA ALA A 12 2.57 0.76 9.50
C ALA A 12 2.99 0.85 8.03
N LEU A 13 2.02 0.79 7.12
CA LEU A 13 2.29 0.92 5.69
C LEU A 13 2.99 2.24 5.37
N GLY A 14 2.50 3.35 5.91
CA GLY A 14 3.11 4.65 5.70
C GLY A 14 4.57 4.69 6.14
N GLN A 15 4.88 4.08 7.28
CA GLN A 15 6.25 4.01 7.78
C GLN A 15 7.15 3.15 6.88
N ILE A 16 6.62 2.03 6.40
CA ILE A 16 7.38 1.14 5.50
C ILE A 16 7.68 1.85 4.19
N LEU A 17 6.71 2.59 3.64
CA LEU A 17 6.91 3.34 2.40
C LEU A 17 8.02 4.39 2.56
N LEU A 18 8.04 5.09 3.67
CA LEU A 18 9.08 6.07 3.96
C LEU A 18 10.44 5.41 4.11
N ALA A 19 10.51 4.32 4.89
CA ALA A 19 11.75 3.57 5.10
C ALA A 19 12.30 3.03 3.79
N ALA A 20 11.43 2.49 2.93
CA ALA A 20 11.84 2.00 1.61
C ALA A 20 12.44 3.12 0.77
N GLY A 21 11.83 4.30 0.80
CA GLY A 21 12.33 5.47 0.08
C GLY A 21 13.72 5.89 0.57
N ILE A 22 13.94 5.86 1.88
CA ILE A 22 15.25 6.19 2.46
C ILE A 22 16.32 5.20 2.01
N GLU A 23 15.96 3.92 1.94
CA GLU A 23 16.86 2.85 1.51
C GLU A 23 16.96 2.72 -0.01
N LYS A 24 16.28 3.58 -0.76
CA LYS A 24 16.23 3.56 -2.22
C LYS A 24 15.67 2.26 -2.78
N ILE A 25 14.68 1.71 -2.09
CA ILE A 25 13.94 0.53 -2.51
C ILE A 25 12.58 1.01 -3.03
N ASP A 26 12.18 0.51 -4.19
CA ASP A 26 10.87 0.83 -4.73
C ASP A 26 9.80 0.03 -4.00
N ALA A 27 8.70 0.69 -3.67
CA ALA A 27 7.59 0.08 -2.97
C ALA A 27 6.29 0.45 -3.65
N THR A 28 5.41 -0.54 -3.82
CA THR A 28 4.10 -0.33 -4.44
C THR A 28 3.01 -0.90 -3.55
N PRO A 29 2.19 -0.04 -2.92
CA PRO A 29 1.02 -0.51 -2.19
C PRO A 29 -0.11 -0.81 -3.19
N ILE A 30 -0.81 -1.90 -2.97
CA ILE A 30 -1.87 -2.36 -3.85
C ILE A 30 -3.13 -2.61 -3.02
N GLY A 31 -4.19 -1.86 -3.33
CA GLY A 31 -5.48 -2.01 -2.66
C GLY A 31 -6.54 -2.66 -3.54
N GLY A 32 -6.33 -2.67 -4.85
CA GLY A 32 -7.31 -3.18 -5.80
C GLY A 32 -7.15 -4.65 -6.13
N PHE A 33 -7.01 -5.49 -5.13
CA PHE A 33 -6.90 -6.94 -5.30
C PHE A 33 -8.19 -7.64 -4.85
N ASP A 34 -8.37 -8.89 -5.27
CA ASP A 34 -9.50 -9.71 -4.84
C ASP A 34 -9.15 -10.38 -3.50
N GLU A 35 -9.82 -9.95 -2.43
CA GLU A 35 -9.58 -10.47 -1.08
C GLU A 35 -9.77 -11.97 -0.99
N SER A 36 -10.80 -12.51 -1.66
CA SER A 36 -11.10 -13.93 -1.59
C SER A 36 -9.97 -14.77 -2.15
N ILE A 37 -9.44 -14.35 -3.29
CA ILE A 37 -8.35 -15.07 -3.96
C ILE A 37 -7.07 -15.02 -3.12
N ILE A 38 -6.73 -13.87 -2.61
CA ILE A 38 -5.52 -13.70 -1.77
C ILE A 38 -5.66 -14.48 -0.48
N SER A 39 -6.83 -14.43 0.15
CA SER A 39 -7.09 -15.18 1.39
C SER A 39 -6.93 -16.67 1.19
N GLU A 40 -7.41 -17.19 0.08
CA GLU A 40 -7.29 -18.60 -0.26
C GLU A 40 -5.84 -18.99 -0.55
N GLU A 41 -5.17 -18.21 -1.40
CA GLU A 41 -3.78 -18.48 -1.79
C GLU A 41 -2.82 -18.50 -0.60
N LEU A 42 -3.02 -17.62 0.36
CA LEU A 42 -2.13 -17.50 1.52
C LEU A 42 -2.67 -18.17 2.77
N GLY A 43 -3.85 -18.80 2.70
CA GLY A 43 -4.45 -19.47 3.84
C GLY A 43 -4.79 -18.55 5.00
N LEU A 44 -5.21 -17.33 4.70
CA LEU A 44 -5.44 -16.31 5.72
C LEU A 44 -6.71 -16.53 6.52
N THR A 45 -7.78 -16.95 5.85
CA THR A 45 -9.08 -17.15 6.50
C THR A 45 -8.98 -18.18 7.62
N GLU A 46 -8.24 -19.25 7.42
CA GLU A 46 -8.02 -20.29 8.42
C GLU A 46 -7.28 -19.77 9.64
N GLN A 47 -6.50 -18.71 9.48
CA GLN A 47 -5.75 -18.08 10.56
C GLN A 47 -6.51 -16.93 11.21
N GLY A 48 -7.73 -16.65 10.76
CA GLY A 48 -8.52 -15.53 11.24
C GLY A 48 -8.00 -14.17 10.78
N LEU A 49 -7.30 -14.14 9.64
CA LEU A 49 -6.71 -12.92 9.08
C LEU A 49 -7.47 -12.46 7.84
N VAL A 50 -7.47 -11.16 7.64
CA VAL A 50 -8.07 -10.51 6.47
C VAL A 50 -7.00 -9.63 5.81
N PRO A 51 -6.77 -9.77 4.49
CA PRO A 51 -5.80 -8.91 3.82
C PRO A 51 -6.37 -7.50 3.64
N SER A 52 -5.65 -6.49 4.09
CA SER A 52 -6.07 -5.09 3.96
C SER A 52 -5.38 -4.41 2.80
N VAL A 53 -4.10 -4.70 2.61
CA VAL A 53 -3.29 -4.08 1.56
C VAL A 53 -2.13 -5.00 1.25
N LEU A 54 -1.72 -5.02 -0.02
CA LEU A 54 -0.52 -5.71 -0.44
C LEU A 54 0.59 -4.67 -0.64
N LEU A 55 1.80 -5.06 -0.34
CA LEU A 55 2.96 -4.21 -0.56
C LEU A 55 4.06 -5.01 -1.25
N THR A 56 4.49 -4.53 -2.40
CA THR A 56 5.61 -5.13 -3.10
C THR A 56 6.84 -4.25 -2.93
N LEU A 57 7.97 -4.88 -2.71
CA LEU A 57 9.25 -4.20 -2.53
C LEU A 57 10.26 -4.77 -3.51
N GLY A 58 11.09 -3.90 -4.07
CA GLY A 58 12.12 -4.34 -5.01
C GLY A 58 12.79 -3.16 -5.70
N TYR A 59 13.55 -3.47 -6.71
CA TYR A 59 14.21 -2.45 -7.53
C TYR A 59 13.52 -2.40 -8.89
N ARG A 60 13.24 -1.17 -9.36
CA ARG A 60 12.55 -1.00 -10.63
C ARG A 60 13.36 -1.53 -11.81
N SER A 61 12.64 -2.02 -12.80
CA SER A 61 13.23 -2.40 -14.06
C SER A 61 13.53 -1.14 -14.90
N ASP A 62 14.55 -1.19 -15.73
CA ASP A 62 14.82 -0.12 -16.70
C ASP A 62 13.66 0.04 -17.68
N ALA A 63 12.86 -1.00 -17.86
CA ALA A 63 11.69 -1.00 -18.72
C ALA A 63 10.40 -0.52 -18.03
N ASP A 64 10.47 -0.07 -16.78
CA ASP A 64 9.31 0.41 -16.06
C ASP A 64 8.86 1.77 -16.59
N PHE A 65 7.82 1.75 -17.44
CA PHE A 65 7.29 2.97 -18.03
C PHE A 65 6.58 3.87 -17.03
N ASN A 66 6.14 3.34 -15.90
CA ASN A 66 5.46 4.12 -14.86
C ASN A 66 6.42 4.95 -14.02
N ALA A 67 7.69 4.58 -13.97
CA ALA A 67 8.68 5.23 -13.10
C ALA A 67 8.87 6.72 -13.43
N LYS A 68 8.65 7.10 -14.68
CA LYS A 68 8.86 8.47 -15.16
C LYS A 68 7.58 9.27 -15.32
N LEU A 69 6.44 8.67 -15.02
CA LEU A 69 5.17 9.38 -15.13
C LEU A 69 5.02 10.40 -14.00
N PRO A 70 4.41 11.55 -14.28
CA PRO A 70 4.17 12.55 -13.24
C PRO A 70 3.18 12.04 -12.21
N LYS A 71 3.30 12.51 -10.99
CA LYS A 71 2.36 12.18 -9.93
C LYS A 71 1.02 12.86 -10.20
N SER A 72 -0.05 12.11 -9.93
CA SER A 72 -1.41 12.64 -9.96
C SER A 72 -1.92 12.78 -8.53
N ARG A 73 -2.28 13.98 -8.15
CA ARG A 73 -2.76 14.28 -6.80
C ARG A 73 -3.93 15.22 -6.86
N LEU A 74 -4.82 15.09 -5.88
CA LEU A 74 -5.86 16.09 -5.67
C LEU A 74 -5.17 17.39 -5.24
N SER A 75 -5.84 18.53 -5.49
CA SER A 75 -5.29 19.82 -5.11
C SER A 75 -5.18 19.92 -3.59
N LYS A 76 -4.28 20.77 -3.13
CA LYS A 76 -4.08 20.99 -1.69
C LYS A 76 -5.38 21.46 -1.03
N GLU A 77 -6.11 22.31 -1.72
CA GLU A 77 -7.37 22.88 -1.24
C GLU A 77 -8.46 21.81 -1.05
N ASP A 78 -8.42 20.75 -1.87
CA ASP A 78 -9.38 19.65 -1.77
C ASP A 78 -9.11 18.72 -0.60
N ILE A 79 -7.85 18.63 -0.17
CA ILE A 79 -7.43 17.65 0.82
C ILE A 79 -7.26 18.24 2.20
N PHE A 80 -6.74 19.46 2.28
CA PHE A 80 -6.39 20.08 3.56
C PHE A 80 -7.39 21.16 3.95
N THR A 81 -7.77 21.15 5.21
CA THR A 81 -8.59 22.21 5.83
C THR A 81 -7.81 22.75 7.01
N GLN A 82 -7.56 24.04 7.01
CA GLN A 82 -6.89 24.69 8.14
C GLN A 82 -7.93 25.08 9.17
N LEU A 83 -7.76 24.62 10.38
CA LEU A 83 -8.69 24.89 11.50
C LEU A 83 -8.29 26.12 12.30
#